data_5fecf7ab7664acb945ce18f131cd7c5e
#
_entry.id   5fecf7ab7664acb945ce18f131cd7c5e
#
_cell.length_a   1.000
_cell.length_b   1.000
_cell.length_c   1.000
_cell.angle_alpha   90.00
_cell.angle_beta   90.00
_cell.angle_gamma   90.00
#
_symmetry.space_group_name_H-M   'P 1'
#
loop_
_entity.id
_entity.type
_entity.pdbx_description
1 polymer ?
#
loop_
_entity_poly.entity_id
_entity_poly.type
_entity_poly.pdbx_seq_one_letter_code
_entity_poly.pdbx_strand_id
1 'polypeptide(L)'
;MMKSIYEQPRYCEIAFSFRDIGAEVDTFEQCFRNYAELPVKSILELGCGSSPHLEELLRRGYAYTGLDISESMLAYSSKKASAIGGEATFVHADMVDFSIGETFDFAFIALGSLSARNTEDIISHFRSVAHVLNRGGLYLLDWCIHFAPFSDQNESWSIERDKIKVTTQFSEKLIDAVEQLVEETISLEVVDDGAVCRLSETGVKRVIFPQEFLQIIEHIGGLIRWVVE
;
A
#
# COMPACT_ATOMS: atom_id res chain seq x y z
N MET A 1 18.48 15.65 12.26
CA MET A 1 17.18 15.23 11.70
C MET A 1 17.23 13.72 11.54
N MET A 2 16.26 12.96 12.05
CA MET A 2 16.19 11.52 11.75
C MET A 2 15.94 11.34 10.25
N LYS A 3 16.54 10.31 9.65
CA LYS A 3 16.31 9.99 8.24
C LYS A 3 14.94 9.33 8.09
N SER A 4 14.28 9.56 6.96
CA SER A 4 13.03 8.89 6.62
C SER A 4 13.26 7.38 6.46
N ILE A 5 12.27 6.57 6.85
CA ILE A 5 12.28 5.12 6.61
C ILE A 5 12.28 4.80 5.12
N TYR A 6 11.65 5.65 4.30
CA TYR A 6 11.54 5.48 2.85
C TYR A 6 12.84 5.77 2.09
N GLU A 7 13.84 6.37 2.75
CA GLU A 7 15.21 6.50 2.21
C GLU A 7 16.06 5.24 2.41
N GLN A 8 15.53 4.25 3.16
CA GLN A 8 16.24 3.00 3.50
C GLN A 8 15.37 1.76 3.18
N PRO A 9 15.06 1.50 1.90
CA PRO A 9 14.13 0.46 1.46
C PRO A 9 14.44 -0.93 2.02
N ARG A 10 15.74 -1.29 2.13
CA ARG A 10 16.17 -2.60 2.66
C ARG A 10 15.71 -2.81 4.10
N TYR A 11 15.81 -1.80 4.95
CA TYR A 11 15.39 -1.93 6.35
C TYR A 11 13.88 -1.93 6.48
N CYS A 12 13.19 -1.17 5.63
CA CYS A 12 11.74 -1.21 5.52
C CYS A 12 11.25 -2.60 5.07
N GLU A 13 11.87 -3.19 4.05
CA GLU A 13 11.55 -4.56 3.61
C GLU A 13 11.74 -5.59 4.73
N ILE A 14 12.81 -5.50 5.51
CA ILE A 14 13.04 -6.39 6.67
C ILE A 14 11.98 -6.17 7.73
N ALA A 15 11.64 -4.92 8.06
CA ALA A 15 10.65 -4.58 9.08
C ALA A 15 9.29 -5.26 8.84
N PHE A 16 8.88 -5.40 7.57
CA PHE A 16 7.59 -5.97 7.17
C PHE A 16 7.68 -7.38 6.58
N SER A 17 8.83 -8.06 6.71
CA SER A 17 9.04 -9.40 6.14
C SER A 17 8.38 -10.55 6.92
N PHE A 18 7.61 -10.27 7.95
CA PHE A 18 6.77 -11.25 8.65
C PHE A 18 5.52 -11.68 7.87
N ARG A 19 5.18 -10.95 6.81
CA ARG A 19 3.99 -11.19 5.99
C ARG A 19 4.15 -12.46 5.16
N ASP A 20 3.07 -13.23 5.05
CA ASP A 20 2.98 -14.35 4.10
C ASP A 20 2.43 -13.85 2.75
N ILE A 21 3.34 -13.34 1.92
CA ILE A 21 3.00 -12.79 0.60
C ILE A 21 2.33 -13.82 -0.30
N GLY A 22 2.71 -15.10 -0.18
CA GLY A 22 2.07 -16.18 -0.91
C GLY A 22 0.59 -16.30 -0.58
N ALA A 23 0.24 -16.32 0.71
CA ALA A 23 -1.15 -16.37 1.19
C ALA A 23 -1.95 -15.10 0.83
N GLU A 24 -1.31 -13.93 0.84
CA GLU A 24 -1.95 -12.68 0.40
C GLU A 24 -2.32 -12.74 -1.08
N VAL A 25 -1.41 -13.21 -1.94
CA VAL A 25 -1.69 -13.37 -3.37
C VAL A 25 -2.72 -14.48 -3.63
N ASP A 26 -2.77 -15.56 -2.82
CA ASP A 26 -3.85 -16.55 -2.86
C ASP A 26 -5.22 -15.92 -2.60
N THR A 27 -5.27 -14.97 -1.65
CA THR A 27 -6.48 -14.18 -1.35
C THR A 27 -6.86 -13.29 -2.54
N PHE A 28 -5.90 -12.63 -3.19
CA PHE A 28 -6.17 -11.86 -4.41
C PHE A 28 -6.76 -12.74 -5.49
N GLU A 29 -6.20 -13.92 -5.75
CA GLU A 29 -6.72 -14.83 -6.75
C GLU A 29 -8.11 -15.38 -6.38
N GLN A 30 -8.41 -15.52 -5.09
CA GLN A 30 -9.78 -15.86 -4.66
C GLN A 30 -10.74 -14.72 -4.95
N CYS A 31 -10.35 -13.47 -4.72
CA CYS A 31 -11.14 -12.30 -5.12
C CYS A 31 -11.35 -12.25 -6.63
N PHE A 32 -10.33 -12.56 -7.43
CA PHE A 32 -10.46 -12.60 -8.89
C PHE A 32 -11.51 -13.63 -9.32
N ARG A 33 -11.46 -14.86 -8.76
CA ARG A 33 -12.43 -15.91 -9.07
C ARG A 33 -13.85 -15.58 -8.69
N ASN A 34 -14.04 -14.86 -7.58
CA ASN A 34 -15.36 -14.60 -7.03
C ASN A 34 -16.01 -13.34 -7.61
N TYR A 35 -15.23 -12.33 -7.97
CA TYR A 35 -15.74 -10.97 -8.18
C TYR A 35 -15.31 -10.30 -9.48
N ALA A 36 -14.20 -10.73 -10.12
CA ALA A 36 -13.78 -10.14 -11.37
C ALA A 36 -14.69 -10.59 -12.53
N GLU A 37 -15.03 -9.62 -13.41
CA GLU A 37 -15.85 -9.89 -14.60
C GLU A 37 -14.98 -10.17 -15.85
N LEU A 38 -13.65 -10.17 -15.67
CA LEU A 38 -12.66 -10.41 -16.72
C LEU A 38 -11.47 -11.20 -16.17
N PRO A 39 -10.70 -11.89 -17.02
CA PRO A 39 -9.46 -12.52 -16.59
C PRO A 39 -8.43 -11.48 -16.15
N VAL A 40 -7.97 -11.57 -14.90
CA VAL A 40 -6.94 -10.67 -14.38
C VAL A 40 -5.57 -11.08 -14.92
N LYS A 41 -4.85 -10.14 -15.52
CA LYS A 41 -3.50 -10.30 -16.06
C LYS A 41 -2.57 -9.16 -15.66
N SER A 42 -3.09 -7.94 -15.51
CA SER A 42 -2.34 -6.74 -15.18
C SER A 42 -2.74 -6.21 -13.82
N ILE A 43 -1.74 -5.91 -12.98
CA ILE A 43 -1.91 -5.55 -11.57
C ILE A 43 -1.20 -4.23 -11.29
N LEU A 44 -1.89 -3.31 -10.60
CA LEU A 44 -1.36 -2.05 -10.09
C LEU A 44 -1.30 -2.08 -8.55
N GLU A 45 -0.12 -1.96 -7.97
CA GLU A 45 0.08 -1.75 -6.53
C GLU A 45 0.31 -0.26 -6.26
N LEU A 46 -0.57 0.36 -5.48
CA LEU A 46 -0.51 1.77 -5.10
C LEU A 46 0.20 1.90 -3.75
N GLY A 47 1.21 2.78 -3.66
CA GLY A 47 2.08 2.86 -2.50
C GLY A 47 2.96 1.60 -2.38
N CYS A 48 3.53 1.14 -3.49
CA CYS A 48 4.19 -0.16 -3.57
C CYS A 48 5.44 -0.30 -2.67
N GLY A 49 6.03 0.80 -2.23
CA GLY A 49 7.23 0.79 -1.38
C GLY A 49 8.35 -0.10 -1.94
N SER A 50 8.81 -1.05 -1.13
CA SER A 50 9.81 -2.07 -1.54
C SER A 50 9.23 -3.19 -2.41
N SER A 51 7.98 -3.09 -2.83
CA SER A 51 7.24 -4.04 -3.66
C SER A 51 7.35 -5.49 -3.16
N PRO A 52 6.79 -5.80 -1.98
CA PRO A 52 6.88 -7.14 -1.42
C PRO A 52 6.16 -8.19 -2.28
N HIS A 53 5.08 -7.82 -2.98
CA HIS A 53 4.28 -8.71 -3.82
C HIS A 53 4.89 -9.00 -5.20
N LEU A 54 5.86 -8.18 -5.64
CA LEU A 54 6.43 -8.22 -6.98
C LEU A 54 6.85 -9.62 -7.43
N GLU A 55 7.67 -10.30 -6.62
CA GLU A 55 8.24 -11.60 -6.98
C GLU A 55 7.16 -12.66 -7.16
N GLU A 56 6.23 -12.73 -6.21
CA GLU A 56 5.16 -13.73 -6.24
C GLU A 56 4.17 -13.47 -7.39
N LEU A 57 3.83 -12.20 -7.66
CA LEU A 57 2.95 -11.85 -8.77
C LEU A 57 3.59 -12.17 -10.13
N LEU A 58 4.87 -11.83 -10.32
CA LEU A 58 5.60 -12.18 -11.54
C LEU A 58 5.73 -13.71 -11.73
N ARG A 59 6.01 -14.44 -10.63
CA ARG A 59 6.08 -15.91 -10.65
C ARG A 59 4.78 -16.56 -11.07
N ARG A 60 3.64 -15.94 -10.72
CA ARG A 60 2.30 -16.41 -11.13
C ARG A 60 1.90 -15.94 -12.53
N GLY A 61 2.73 -15.16 -13.20
CA GLY A 61 2.52 -14.74 -14.59
C GLY A 61 1.72 -13.45 -14.77
N TYR A 62 1.56 -12.65 -13.73
CA TYR A 62 0.93 -11.33 -13.82
C TYR A 62 1.92 -10.28 -14.30
N ALA A 63 1.47 -9.35 -15.13
CA ALA A 63 2.17 -8.09 -15.38
C ALA A 63 1.98 -7.18 -14.14
N TYR A 64 3.08 -6.60 -13.63
CA TYR A 64 3.08 -5.82 -12.41
C TYR A 64 3.44 -4.36 -12.67
N THR A 65 2.67 -3.44 -12.12
CA THR A 65 3.01 -2.03 -12.06
C THR A 65 2.96 -1.56 -10.61
N GLY A 66 4.07 -1.00 -10.11
CA GLY A 66 4.14 -0.38 -8.80
C GLY A 66 4.14 1.14 -8.91
N LEU A 67 3.27 1.82 -8.16
CA LEU A 67 3.23 3.27 -8.05
C LEU A 67 3.65 3.68 -6.64
N ASP A 68 4.58 4.62 -6.52
CA ASP A 68 5.00 5.19 -5.23
C ASP A 68 5.48 6.63 -5.41
N ILE A 69 5.40 7.41 -4.33
CA ILE A 69 5.92 8.79 -4.29
C ILE A 69 7.42 8.83 -3.97
N SER A 70 7.98 7.75 -3.43
CA SER A 70 9.39 7.65 -3.03
C SER A 70 10.26 7.13 -4.17
N GLU A 71 11.09 7.99 -4.76
CA GLU A 71 12.07 7.59 -5.77
C GLU A 71 13.04 6.51 -5.26
N SER A 72 13.41 6.57 -3.98
CA SER A 72 14.31 5.58 -3.36
C SER A 72 13.67 4.18 -3.31
N MET A 73 12.38 4.09 -2.99
CA MET A 73 11.61 2.85 -3.00
C MET A 73 11.49 2.30 -4.42
N LEU A 74 11.13 3.14 -5.39
CA LEU A 74 11.01 2.74 -6.79
C LEU A 74 12.34 2.25 -7.38
N ALA A 75 13.44 2.94 -7.09
CA ALA A 75 14.77 2.53 -7.53
C ALA A 75 15.17 1.16 -6.95
N TYR A 76 14.85 0.91 -5.68
CA TYR A 76 15.08 -0.38 -5.02
C TYR A 76 14.24 -1.49 -5.68
N SER A 77 12.96 -1.26 -5.87
CA SER A 77 12.02 -2.22 -6.46
C SER A 77 12.32 -2.51 -7.93
N SER A 78 12.72 -1.49 -8.71
CA SER A 78 13.17 -1.66 -10.09
C SER A 78 14.42 -2.54 -10.20
N LYS A 79 15.39 -2.37 -9.28
CA LYS A 79 16.57 -3.22 -9.21
C LYS A 79 16.22 -4.68 -8.87
N LYS A 80 15.29 -4.87 -7.94
CA LYS A 80 14.76 -6.18 -7.56
C LYS A 80 14.06 -6.87 -8.74
N ALA A 81 13.19 -6.15 -9.45
CA ALA A 81 12.51 -6.64 -10.66
C ALA A 81 13.50 -7.08 -11.75
N SER A 82 14.55 -6.28 -11.98
CA SER A 82 15.59 -6.60 -12.97
C SER A 82 16.35 -7.90 -12.67
N ALA A 83 16.44 -8.28 -11.40
CA ALA A 83 17.11 -9.52 -10.97
C ALA A 83 16.20 -10.76 -11.14
N ILE A 84 14.89 -10.57 -11.01
CA ILE A 84 13.88 -11.64 -11.10
C ILE A 84 13.55 -11.96 -12.56
N GLY A 85 13.44 -10.92 -13.39
CA GLY A 85 12.87 -10.99 -14.74
C GLY A 85 11.34 -10.97 -14.69
N GLY A 86 10.71 -10.78 -15.86
CA GLY A 86 9.26 -10.64 -15.98
C GLY A 86 8.85 -9.21 -16.36
N GLU A 87 7.55 -9.00 -16.48
CA GLU A 87 6.98 -7.71 -16.90
C GLU A 87 6.65 -6.85 -15.69
N ALA A 88 7.53 -5.90 -15.37
CA ALA A 88 7.37 -4.99 -14.23
C ALA A 88 7.67 -3.54 -14.64
N THR A 89 6.79 -2.63 -14.24
CA THR A 89 6.91 -1.18 -14.46
C THR A 89 6.80 -0.44 -13.12
N PHE A 90 7.48 0.70 -13.00
CA PHE A 90 7.43 1.54 -11.80
C PHE A 90 7.12 2.98 -12.17
N VAL A 91 6.13 3.56 -11.49
CA VAL A 91 5.60 4.90 -11.74
C VAL A 91 5.82 5.79 -10.52
N HIS A 92 6.54 6.89 -10.71
CA HIS A 92 6.70 7.91 -9.67
C HIS A 92 5.50 8.87 -9.72
N ALA A 93 4.58 8.71 -8.78
CA ALA A 93 3.37 9.55 -8.69
C ALA A 93 2.80 9.53 -7.27
N ASP A 94 1.96 10.53 -6.97
CA ASP A 94 1.13 10.55 -5.76
C ASP A 94 -0.13 9.71 -5.99
N MET A 95 -0.40 8.74 -5.13
CA MET A 95 -1.60 7.91 -5.23
C MET A 95 -2.92 8.69 -5.08
N VAL A 96 -2.87 9.90 -4.53
CA VAL A 96 -4.06 10.75 -4.36
C VAL A 96 -4.56 11.28 -5.69
N ASP A 97 -3.63 11.67 -6.59
CA ASP A 97 -3.98 12.20 -7.91
C ASP A 97 -2.93 11.73 -8.94
N PHE A 98 -3.29 10.75 -9.74
CA PHE A 98 -2.39 10.18 -10.73
C PHE A 98 -3.09 9.87 -12.05
N SER A 99 -2.28 9.82 -13.11
CA SER A 99 -2.68 9.40 -14.45
C SER A 99 -1.60 8.49 -15.01
N ILE A 100 -1.99 7.29 -15.43
CA ILE A 100 -1.13 6.32 -16.11
C ILE A 100 -1.75 6.06 -17.47
N GLY A 101 -0.92 5.98 -18.53
CA GLY A 101 -1.39 5.75 -19.91
C GLY A 101 -1.86 4.33 -20.20
N GLU A 102 -1.98 3.49 -19.18
CA GLU A 102 -2.36 2.08 -19.25
C GLU A 102 -3.53 1.81 -18.31
N THR A 103 -4.22 0.69 -18.52
CA THR A 103 -5.30 0.23 -17.67
C THR A 103 -5.00 -1.14 -17.09
N PHE A 104 -5.58 -1.43 -15.92
CA PHE A 104 -5.29 -2.61 -15.12
C PHE A 104 -6.56 -3.42 -14.83
N ASP A 105 -6.40 -4.72 -14.67
CA ASP A 105 -7.50 -5.62 -14.31
C ASP A 105 -7.72 -5.68 -12.80
N PHE A 106 -6.65 -5.41 -12.05
CA PHE A 106 -6.67 -5.35 -10.60
C PHE A 106 -5.78 -4.23 -10.09
N ALA A 107 -6.26 -3.46 -9.12
CA ALA A 107 -5.47 -2.53 -8.35
C ALA A 107 -5.60 -2.83 -6.87
N PHE A 108 -4.58 -2.52 -6.07
CA PHE A 108 -4.66 -2.68 -4.63
C PHE A 108 -3.77 -1.71 -3.87
N ILE A 109 -4.16 -1.46 -2.62
CA ILE A 109 -3.33 -0.84 -1.57
C ILE A 109 -3.21 -1.85 -0.43
N ALA A 110 -2.01 -2.04 0.08
CA ALA A 110 -1.74 -2.89 1.22
C ALA A 110 -1.41 -2.08 2.49
N LEU A 111 -1.69 -2.69 3.66
CA LEU A 111 -1.30 -2.18 4.98
C LEU A 111 -1.79 -0.74 5.29
N GLY A 112 -2.97 -0.37 4.85
CA GLY A 112 -3.55 0.94 5.16
C GLY A 112 -2.77 2.14 4.63
N SER A 113 -1.98 1.95 3.56
CA SER A 113 -1.06 2.97 3.03
C SER A 113 -1.75 4.14 2.32
N LEU A 114 -3.08 4.20 2.28
CA LEU A 114 -3.80 5.35 1.70
C LEU A 114 -3.53 6.63 2.48
N SER A 115 -2.79 7.56 1.89
CA SER A 115 -2.29 8.79 2.54
C SER A 115 -3.12 10.04 2.20
N ALA A 116 -4.44 9.91 2.05
CA ALA A 116 -5.35 11.05 1.86
C ALA A 116 -5.45 11.91 3.12
N ARG A 117 -5.53 13.23 2.98
CA ARG A 117 -5.56 14.19 4.10
C ARG A 117 -6.94 14.80 4.35
N ASN A 118 -7.82 14.72 3.37
CA ASN A 118 -9.17 15.30 3.40
C ASN A 118 -10.10 14.51 2.48
N THR A 119 -11.36 14.88 2.41
CA THR A 119 -12.37 14.22 1.58
C THR A 119 -12.09 14.37 0.09
N GLU A 120 -11.58 15.52 -0.34
CA GLU A 120 -11.24 15.81 -1.72
C GLU A 120 -10.11 14.88 -2.20
N ASP A 121 -9.09 14.66 -1.38
CA ASP A 121 -8.00 13.71 -1.66
C ASP A 121 -8.55 12.29 -1.84
N ILE A 122 -9.46 11.85 -0.97
CA ILE A 122 -10.10 10.53 -1.06
C ILE A 122 -10.88 10.40 -2.37
N ILE A 123 -11.68 11.41 -2.72
CA ILE A 123 -12.46 11.43 -3.96
C ILE A 123 -11.53 11.43 -5.19
N SER A 124 -10.46 12.22 -5.16
CA SER A 124 -9.46 12.28 -6.23
C SER A 124 -8.79 10.92 -6.43
N HIS A 125 -8.36 10.29 -5.33
CA HIS A 125 -7.79 8.95 -5.34
C HIS A 125 -8.71 7.93 -6.03
N PHE A 126 -9.95 7.82 -5.59
CA PHE A 126 -10.89 6.86 -6.18
C PHE A 126 -11.22 7.15 -7.65
N ARG A 127 -11.24 8.44 -8.04
CA ARG A 127 -11.38 8.81 -9.46
C ARG A 127 -10.17 8.39 -10.28
N SER A 128 -8.95 8.61 -9.78
CA SER A 128 -7.73 8.18 -10.44
C SER A 128 -7.70 6.66 -10.63
N VAL A 129 -8.06 5.90 -9.59
CA VAL A 129 -8.17 4.43 -9.69
C VAL A 129 -9.24 4.02 -10.70
N ALA A 130 -10.43 4.64 -10.68
CA ALA A 130 -11.51 4.32 -11.60
C ALA A 130 -11.13 4.57 -13.07
N HIS A 131 -10.27 5.56 -13.35
CA HIS A 131 -9.79 5.85 -14.69
C HIS A 131 -8.79 4.82 -15.23
N VAL A 132 -8.04 4.17 -14.36
CA VAL A 132 -7.02 3.18 -14.75
C VAL A 132 -7.49 1.73 -14.61
N LEU A 133 -8.68 1.47 -14.03
CA LEU A 133 -9.24 0.14 -13.98
C LEU A 133 -10.01 -0.21 -15.26
N ASN A 134 -9.76 -1.40 -15.78
CA ASN A 134 -10.58 -1.99 -16.84
C ASN A 134 -12.01 -2.24 -16.31
N ARG A 135 -13.00 -2.09 -17.18
CA ARG A 135 -14.39 -2.39 -16.83
C ARG A 135 -14.51 -3.86 -16.39
N GLY A 136 -15.03 -4.10 -15.19
CA GLY A 136 -15.12 -5.42 -14.57
C GLY A 136 -13.87 -5.83 -13.80
N GLY A 137 -12.86 -4.96 -13.72
CA GLY A 137 -11.69 -5.09 -12.85
C GLY A 137 -12.04 -4.84 -11.39
N LEU A 138 -11.09 -5.11 -10.50
CA LEU A 138 -11.26 -5.00 -9.06
C LEU A 138 -10.27 -4.02 -8.44
N TYR A 139 -10.72 -3.35 -7.38
CA TYR A 139 -9.86 -2.59 -6.50
C TYR A 139 -9.96 -3.12 -5.06
N LEU A 140 -8.83 -3.50 -4.47
CA LEU A 140 -8.75 -3.99 -3.10
C LEU A 140 -8.11 -2.94 -2.19
N LEU A 141 -8.77 -2.68 -1.08
CA LEU A 141 -8.32 -1.80 0.00
C LEU A 141 -8.03 -2.63 1.24
N ASP A 142 -6.76 -2.91 1.50
CA ASP A 142 -6.36 -3.62 2.71
C ASP A 142 -6.08 -2.61 3.83
N TRP A 143 -6.83 -2.71 4.94
CA TRP A 143 -6.74 -1.87 6.14
C TRP A 143 -6.94 -0.36 5.93
N CYS A 144 -7.54 0.06 4.79
CA CYS A 144 -7.81 1.47 4.51
C CYS A 144 -9.15 1.96 5.07
N ILE A 145 -10.04 1.05 5.47
CA ILE A 145 -11.36 1.36 6.03
C ILE A 145 -11.38 1.00 7.52
N HIS A 146 -11.72 1.95 8.36
CA HIS A 146 -11.78 1.77 9.81
C HIS A 146 -13.13 1.22 10.26
N PHE A 147 -13.14 -0.02 10.76
CA PHE A 147 -14.35 -0.69 11.28
C PHE A 147 -14.55 -0.53 12.79
N ALA A 148 -13.52 -0.10 13.51
CA ALA A 148 -13.56 0.10 14.95
C ALA A 148 -13.63 1.58 15.32
N PRO A 149 -14.19 1.93 16.50
CA PRO A 149 -14.07 3.28 17.05
C PRO A 149 -12.60 3.68 17.19
N PHE A 150 -12.34 4.99 17.13
CA PHE A 150 -10.99 5.51 17.34
C PHE A 150 -10.44 5.08 18.71
N SER A 151 -9.28 4.46 18.68
CA SER A 151 -8.46 4.19 19.87
C SER A 151 -7.00 4.39 19.46
N ASP A 152 -6.21 5.02 20.32
CA ASP A 152 -4.78 5.12 20.12
C ASP A 152 -4.20 3.71 19.98
N GLN A 153 -3.41 3.48 18.93
CA GLN A 153 -2.75 2.20 18.69
C GLN A 153 -1.25 2.35 18.94
N ASN A 154 -0.66 1.35 19.57
CA ASN A 154 0.78 1.27 19.76
C ASN A 154 1.21 -0.18 19.63
N GLU A 155 2.02 -0.45 18.63
CA GLU A 155 2.53 -1.80 18.35
C GLU A 155 4.05 -1.78 18.23
N SER A 156 4.68 -2.90 18.56
CA SER A 156 6.11 -3.06 18.39
C SER A 156 6.44 -4.51 18.04
N TRP A 157 7.34 -4.68 17.06
CA TRP A 157 7.85 -6.00 16.69
C TRP A 157 9.32 -5.90 16.29
N SER A 158 10.01 -7.05 16.26
CA SER A 158 11.40 -7.14 15.86
C SER A 158 11.60 -8.28 14.87
N ILE A 159 12.31 -8.00 13.77
CA ILE A 159 12.68 -8.99 12.76
C ILE A 159 14.20 -9.01 12.65
N GLU A 160 14.76 -10.20 12.53
CA GLU A 160 16.18 -10.40 12.25
C GLU A 160 16.33 -11.18 10.93
N ARG A 161 17.10 -10.62 10.00
CA ARG A 161 17.40 -11.20 8.69
C ARG A 161 18.82 -10.82 8.29
N ASP A 162 19.63 -11.80 7.85
CA ASP A 162 20.99 -11.58 7.38
C ASP A 162 21.89 -10.79 8.35
N LYS A 163 21.77 -11.05 9.68
CA LYS A 163 22.45 -10.36 10.78
C LYS A 163 22.02 -8.90 10.97
N ILE A 164 20.98 -8.45 10.28
CA ILE A 164 20.36 -7.15 10.50
C ILE A 164 19.14 -7.37 11.38
N LYS A 165 19.10 -6.69 12.52
CA LYS A 165 17.93 -6.65 13.39
C LYS A 165 17.23 -5.32 13.24
N VAL A 166 15.95 -5.37 12.91
CA VAL A 166 15.08 -4.19 12.83
C VAL A 166 14.00 -4.31 13.90
N THR A 167 13.96 -3.35 14.81
CA THR A 167 12.88 -3.20 15.77
C THR A 167 11.99 -2.06 15.31
N THR A 168 10.74 -2.36 15.06
CA THR A 168 9.74 -1.42 14.56
C THR A 168 8.82 -1.02 15.71
N GLN A 169 8.49 0.27 15.76
CA GLN A 169 7.42 0.83 16.58
C GLN A 169 6.44 1.54 15.67
N PHE A 170 5.17 1.20 15.80
CA PHE A 170 4.05 1.83 15.11
C PHE A 170 3.15 2.48 16.14
N SER A 171 2.72 3.70 15.87
CA SER A 171 1.70 4.37 16.66
C SER A 171 0.73 5.12 15.76
N GLU A 172 -0.55 5.05 16.09
CA GLU A 172 -1.60 5.85 15.48
C GLU A 172 -2.36 6.58 16.59
N LYS A 173 -2.57 7.87 16.43
CA LYS A 173 -3.24 8.73 17.41
C LYS A 173 -4.26 9.61 16.73
N LEU A 174 -5.48 9.65 17.27
CA LEU A 174 -6.50 10.61 16.84
C LEU A 174 -6.07 12.03 17.22
N ILE A 175 -5.99 12.92 16.23
CA ILE A 175 -5.65 14.34 16.43
C ILE A 175 -6.82 15.28 16.19
N ASP A 176 -7.79 14.91 15.33
CA ASP A 176 -9.03 15.63 15.11
C ASP A 176 -10.18 14.66 14.83
N ALA A 177 -11.18 14.64 15.73
CA ALA A 177 -12.32 13.74 15.62
C ALA A 177 -13.38 14.22 14.61
N VAL A 178 -13.45 15.51 14.33
CA VAL A 178 -14.42 16.09 13.39
C VAL A 178 -13.94 15.87 11.97
N GLU A 179 -12.68 16.20 11.71
CA GLU A 179 -12.03 15.99 10.41
C GLU A 179 -11.56 14.54 10.23
N GLN A 180 -11.69 13.68 11.25
CA GLN A 180 -11.29 12.29 11.25
C GLN A 180 -9.79 12.12 10.93
N LEU A 181 -8.95 12.98 11.49
CA LEU A 181 -7.50 12.95 11.26
C LEU A 181 -6.79 12.14 12.32
N VAL A 182 -5.89 11.28 11.85
CA VAL A 182 -4.94 10.55 12.70
C VAL A 182 -3.52 10.92 12.34
N GLU A 183 -2.66 10.99 13.36
CA GLU A 183 -1.22 11.03 13.21
C GLU A 183 -0.68 9.62 13.34
N GLU A 184 0.01 9.16 12.31
CA GLU A 184 0.66 7.86 12.25
C GLU A 184 2.17 8.05 12.29
N THR A 185 2.84 7.31 13.16
CA THR A 185 4.29 7.30 13.25
C THR A 185 4.82 5.88 13.16
N ILE A 186 5.79 5.68 12.26
CA ILE A 186 6.58 4.45 12.17
C ILE A 186 8.03 4.78 12.47
N SER A 187 8.65 4.07 13.42
CA SER A 187 10.05 4.22 13.77
C SER A 187 10.77 2.89 13.69
N LEU A 188 11.97 2.89 13.13
CA LEU A 188 12.85 1.73 13.07
C LEU A 188 14.11 1.98 13.87
N GLU A 189 14.44 1.07 14.79
CA GLU A 189 15.79 0.93 15.34
C GLU A 189 16.46 -0.26 14.64
N VAL A 190 17.52 0.04 13.91
CA VAL A 190 18.23 -0.94 13.10
C VAL A 190 19.61 -1.19 13.70
N VAL A 191 19.95 -2.47 13.90
CA VAL A 191 21.31 -2.92 14.23
C VAL A 191 21.84 -3.68 13.01
N ASP A 192 22.81 -3.11 12.32
CA ASP A 192 23.46 -3.68 11.14
C ASP A 192 24.97 -3.73 11.35
N ASP A 193 25.55 -4.92 11.39
CA ASP A 193 26.96 -5.19 11.69
C ASP A 193 27.49 -4.45 12.95
N GLY A 194 26.64 -4.40 13.99
CA GLY A 194 26.95 -3.72 15.26
C GLY A 194 26.74 -2.21 15.26
N ALA A 195 26.49 -1.59 14.12
CA ALA A 195 26.12 -0.18 14.03
C ALA A 195 24.63 -0.02 14.30
N VAL A 196 24.27 1.00 15.07
CA VAL A 196 22.87 1.33 15.38
C VAL A 196 22.44 2.58 14.60
N CYS A 197 21.34 2.45 13.87
CA CYS A 197 20.73 3.58 13.19
C CYS A 197 19.24 3.67 13.56
N ARG A 198 18.69 4.91 13.58
CA ARG A 198 17.28 5.16 13.87
C ARG A 198 16.67 5.97 12.73
N LEU A 199 15.53 5.48 12.28
CA LEU A 199 14.76 6.05 11.18
C LEU A 199 13.34 6.30 11.69
N SER A 200 12.67 7.32 11.19
CA SER A 200 11.27 7.57 11.55
C SER A 200 10.55 8.31 10.44
N GLU A 201 9.27 8.02 10.31
CA GLU A 201 8.34 8.77 9.47
C GLU A 201 7.09 9.07 10.28
N THR A 202 6.59 10.30 10.15
CA THR A 202 5.33 10.72 10.77
C THR A 202 4.49 11.39 9.70
N GLY A 203 3.24 10.96 9.58
CA GLY A 203 2.28 11.50 8.64
C GLY A 203 0.93 11.73 9.29
N VAL A 204 0.14 12.61 8.68
CA VAL A 204 -1.27 12.81 9.04
C VAL A 204 -2.11 12.31 7.88
N LYS A 205 -3.06 11.42 8.18
CA LYS A 205 -4.03 10.92 7.21
C LYS A 205 -5.46 11.03 7.75
N ARG A 206 -6.40 11.12 6.81
CA ARG A 206 -7.82 11.04 7.11
C ARG A 206 -8.27 9.59 7.04
N VAL A 207 -8.91 9.11 8.09
CA VAL A 207 -9.49 7.76 8.10
C VAL A 207 -10.89 7.77 7.52
N ILE A 208 -11.30 6.63 6.95
CA ILE A 208 -12.58 6.45 6.27
C ILE A 208 -13.39 5.40 7.02
N PHE A 209 -14.63 5.69 7.38
CA PHE A 209 -15.55 4.72 7.98
C PHE A 209 -16.45 4.04 6.93
N PRO A 210 -16.99 2.83 7.20
CA PRO A 210 -17.70 2.03 6.21
C PRO A 210 -18.88 2.75 5.55
N GLN A 211 -19.72 3.45 6.31
CA GLN A 211 -20.88 4.14 5.74
C GLN A 211 -20.50 5.33 4.88
N GLU A 212 -19.48 6.08 5.30
CA GLU A 212 -18.92 7.18 4.53
C GLU A 212 -18.28 6.66 3.23
N PHE A 213 -17.53 5.58 3.33
CA PHE A 213 -16.96 4.91 2.18
C PHE A 213 -18.02 4.57 1.12
N LEU A 214 -19.13 3.94 1.52
CA LEU A 214 -20.23 3.62 0.61
C LEU A 214 -20.83 4.88 -0.05
N GLN A 215 -20.99 5.96 0.70
CA GLN A 215 -21.49 7.23 0.15
C GLN A 215 -20.52 7.86 -0.86
N ILE A 216 -19.23 7.84 -0.58
CA ILE A 216 -18.20 8.36 -1.49
C ILE A 216 -18.25 7.59 -2.80
N ILE A 217 -18.34 6.26 -2.75
CA ILE A 217 -18.38 5.40 -3.91
C ILE A 217 -19.64 5.60 -4.76
N GLU A 218 -20.79 5.72 -4.14
CA GLU A 218 -22.05 6.04 -4.84
C GLU A 218 -21.94 7.40 -5.56
N HIS A 219 -21.30 8.37 -4.92
CA HIS A 219 -21.11 9.72 -5.48
C HIS A 219 -20.17 9.72 -6.70
N ILE A 220 -19.15 8.85 -6.72
CA ILE A 220 -18.21 8.72 -7.84
C ILE A 220 -18.85 8.02 -9.06
N GLY A 221 -20.07 7.48 -8.92
CA GLY A 221 -20.86 7.01 -10.05
C GLY A 221 -20.81 5.53 -10.33
N GLY A 222 -20.62 4.68 -9.33
CA GLY A 222 -20.86 3.22 -9.45
C GLY A 222 -19.94 2.48 -10.43
N LEU A 223 -18.78 3.06 -10.77
CA LEU A 223 -17.81 2.46 -11.68
C LEU A 223 -17.09 1.26 -11.07
N ILE A 224 -17.21 1.05 -9.78
CA ILE A 224 -16.49 0.01 -9.03
C ILE A 224 -17.52 -0.82 -8.26
N ARG A 225 -17.46 -2.14 -8.41
CA ARG A 225 -18.29 -3.07 -7.64
C ARG A 225 -17.58 -3.40 -6.32
N TRP A 226 -18.30 -3.34 -5.21
CA TRP A 226 -17.76 -3.52 -3.87
C TRP A 226 -18.12 -4.88 -3.30
N VAL A 227 -17.18 -5.44 -2.57
CA VAL A 227 -17.39 -6.58 -1.69
C VAL A 227 -16.68 -6.24 -0.38
N VAL A 228 -17.41 -6.31 0.73
CA VAL A 228 -16.87 -6.24 2.09
C VAL A 228 -17.04 -7.64 2.65
N GLU A 229 -15.93 -8.30 2.98
CA GLU A 229 -15.91 -9.56 3.73
C GLU A 229 -15.39 -9.33 5.14
#